data_f1bc693a7bc5b9cdd7ff91026efb871a
#
_entry.id   f1bc693a7bc5b9cdd7ff91026efb871a
#
_cell.length_a   1.000
_cell.length_b   1.000
_cell.length_c   1.000
_cell.angle_alpha   90.00
_cell.angle_beta   90.00
_cell.angle_gamma   90.00
#
_symmetry.space_group_name_H-M   'P 1'
#
loop_
_entity.id
_entity.type
_entity.pdbx_description
1 polymer ?
#
loop_
_entity_poly.entity_id
_entity_poly.type
_entity_poly.pdbx_seq_one_letter_code
_entity_poly.pdbx_strand_id
1 'polypeptide(L)'
;MYRYLLAGTALATLAVPLAAQTLVEDKRTQPIRTSQLKGGAGDAVKVTDKGSIELTAGSAITVDGDHDTTNAGKIVVTNADGASGIEVVGDRQADIANSGTITTDETYTAEDI
;
A
#
# COMPACT_ATOMS: atom_id res chain seq x y z
N MET A 1 -41.12 -12.38 14.59
CA MET A 1 -40.66 -12.44 14.48
C MET A 1 -39.98 -12.32 14.03
N TYR A 2 -39.87 -12.28 14.21
CA TYR A 2 -39.05 -12.15 13.93
C TYR A 2 -38.25 -11.85 13.62
N ARG A 3 -38.07 -11.80 13.69
CA ARG A 3 -37.19 -11.67 13.46
C ARG A 3 -36.37 -11.39 13.25
N TYR A 4 -36.31 -11.44 13.54
CA TYR A 4 -35.22 -11.38 13.38
C TYR A 4 -34.41 -11.16 13.05
N LEU A 5 -34.46 -11.17 13.36
CA LEU A 5 -33.52 -11.22 13.16
C LEU A 5 -32.79 -11.08 12.85
N LEU A 6 -32.87 -11.01 13.19
CA LEU A 6 -32.01 -11.12 13.04
C LEU A 6 -31.19 -11.08 12.66
N ALA A 7 -31.32 -11.02 12.93
CA ALA A 7 -30.49 -11.19 12.76
C ALA A 7 -29.68 -11.13 12.32
N GLY A 8 -29.53 -11.04 12.46
CA GLY A 8 -28.72 -11.24 12.30
C GLY A 8 -27.97 -10.92 11.99
N THR A 9 -27.81 -10.75 12.30
CA THR A 9 -27.15 -10.71 12.14
C THR A 9 -26.25 -10.54 11.80
N ALA A 10 -26.09 -10.53 12.04
CA ALA A 10 -25.36 -10.57 11.98
C ALA A 10 -24.51 -10.36 11.56
N LEU A 11 -24.25 -10.29 11.69
CA LEU A 11 -23.65 -10.33 11.48
C LEU A 11 -22.84 -9.95 10.98
N ALA A 12 -22.79 -9.79 11.00
CA ALA A 12 -22.13 -9.53 10.57
C ALA A 12 -21.11 -9.26 10.67
N THR A 13 -20.91 -9.23 11.04
CA THR A 13 -20.06 -8.87 11.27
C THR A 13 -18.93 -9.08 10.96
N LEU A 14 -18.82 -9.44 11.11
CA LEU A 14 -17.87 -9.81 10.83
C LEU A 14 -16.91 -9.52 9.96
N ALA A 15 -16.71 -9.66 9.18
CA ALA A 15 -15.82 -9.35 8.16
C ALA A 15 -15.35 -7.94 8.13
N VAL A 16 -15.86 -7.21 9.01
CA VAL A 16 -15.50 -5.82 9.12
C VAL A 16 -14.02 -5.58 9.20
N PRO A 17 -13.24 -6.35 9.91
CA PRO A 17 -11.81 -6.08 9.98
C PRO A 17 -11.14 -6.04 8.62
N LEU A 18 -11.69 -6.76 7.67
CA LEU A 18 -11.09 -6.79 6.35
C LEU A 18 -11.27 -5.49 5.60
N ALA A 19 -12.22 -4.66 6.03
CA ALA A 19 -12.45 -3.40 5.38
C ALA A 19 -11.52 -2.30 5.86
N ALA A 20 -10.72 -2.58 6.89
CA ALA A 20 -9.93 -1.55 7.52
C ALA A 20 -8.57 -1.44 6.87
N GLN A 21 -8.50 -1.12 5.60
CA GLN A 21 -7.23 -0.80 4.98
C GLN A 21 -7.38 0.44 4.12
N THR A 22 -6.30 1.17 4.00
CA THR A 22 -6.27 2.36 3.16
C THR A 22 -6.16 1.92 1.71
N LEU A 23 -7.03 2.45 0.87
CA LEU A 23 -7.06 2.09 -0.55
C LEU A 23 -6.49 3.20 -1.39
N VAL A 24 -5.68 2.83 -2.37
CA VAL A 24 -5.22 3.73 -3.42
C VAL A 24 -5.95 3.29 -4.69
N GLU A 25 -6.96 4.07 -5.09
CA GLU A 25 -7.84 3.71 -6.19
C GLU A 25 -7.67 4.59 -7.41
N ASP A 26 -6.84 5.61 -7.29
CA ASP A 26 -6.54 6.54 -8.38
C ASP A 26 -5.05 6.73 -8.46
N LYS A 27 -4.61 7.56 -9.39
CA LYS A 27 -3.20 7.91 -9.51
C LYS A 27 -2.76 8.77 -8.34
N ARG A 28 -1.70 8.35 -7.68
CA ARG A 28 -1.13 9.07 -6.55
C ARG A 28 0.31 9.45 -6.88
N THR A 29 0.70 10.67 -6.53
CA THR A 29 2.05 11.17 -6.80
C THR A 29 2.80 11.49 -5.51
N GLN A 30 2.31 11.02 -4.37
CA GLN A 30 2.95 11.19 -3.06
C GLN A 30 3.28 9.82 -2.50
N PRO A 31 4.43 9.69 -1.81
CA PRO A 31 4.77 8.42 -1.19
C PRO A 31 3.86 8.12 0.00
N ILE A 32 3.86 6.87 0.42
CA ILE A 32 3.07 6.41 1.55
C ILE A 32 4.00 5.83 2.59
N ARG A 33 3.79 6.19 3.85
CA ARG A 33 4.40 5.51 4.99
C ARG A 33 3.27 4.89 5.78
N THR A 34 3.33 3.58 5.98
CA THR A 34 2.20 2.88 6.60
C THR A 34 1.92 3.36 8.02
N SER A 35 2.96 3.78 8.74
CA SER A 35 2.77 4.29 10.11
C SER A 35 2.03 5.62 10.17
N GLN A 36 1.96 6.34 9.06
CA GLN A 36 1.33 7.66 9.04
C GLN A 36 -0.10 7.63 8.51
N LEU A 37 -0.58 6.49 8.09
CA LEU A 37 -1.95 6.36 7.64
C LEU A 37 -2.89 6.46 8.84
N LYS A 38 -4.14 6.76 8.59
CA LYS A 38 -5.17 6.93 9.64
C LYS A 38 -4.73 7.95 10.69
N GLY A 39 -4.23 9.09 10.22
CA GLY A 39 -3.87 10.17 11.14
C GLY A 39 -2.70 9.84 12.06
N GLY A 40 -1.85 8.89 11.68
CA GLY A 40 -0.68 8.53 12.47
C GLY A 40 -0.84 7.24 13.27
N ALA A 41 -2.00 6.62 13.22
CA ALA A 41 -2.23 5.35 13.92
C ALA A 41 -1.63 4.17 13.16
N GLY A 42 -1.41 4.34 11.87
CA GLY A 42 -0.94 3.28 11.01
C GLY A 42 -2.07 2.45 10.44
N ASP A 43 -1.85 1.91 9.26
CA ASP A 43 -2.86 1.10 8.60
C ASP A 43 -2.21 0.25 7.52
N ALA A 44 -2.87 -0.85 7.17
CA ALA A 44 -2.54 -1.60 5.98
C ALA A 44 -2.92 -0.79 4.75
N VAL A 45 -2.24 -1.01 3.64
CA VAL A 45 -2.50 -0.27 2.41
C VAL A 45 -2.68 -1.24 1.25
N LYS A 46 -3.60 -0.92 0.37
CA LYS A 46 -3.80 -1.66 -0.86
C LYS A 46 -3.88 -0.70 -2.03
N VAL A 47 -3.02 -0.92 -3.01
CA VAL A 47 -3.15 -0.26 -4.32
C VAL A 47 -4.06 -1.18 -5.14
N THR A 48 -5.25 -0.71 -5.47
CA THR A 48 -6.23 -1.53 -6.19
C THR A 48 -5.84 -1.64 -7.66
N ASP A 49 -6.54 -2.47 -8.40
CA ASP A 49 -6.26 -2.65 -9.82
C ASP A 49 -6.49 -1.39 -10.64
N LYS A 50 -7.15 -0.38 -10.05
CA LYS A 50 -7.36 0.91 -10.70
C LYS A 50 -6.43 1.98 -10.15
N GLY A 51 -5.66 1.66 -9.13
CA GLY A 51 -4.78 2.62 -8.50
C GLY A 51 -3.37 2.58 -9.04
N SER A 52 -2.64 3.66 -8.81
CA SER A 52 -1.22 3.69 -9.10
C SER A 52 -0.51 4.67 -8.17
N ILE A 53 0.78 4.42 -7.96
CA ILE A 53 1.66 5.36 -7.29
C ILE A 53 2.80 5.63 -8.26
N GLU A 54 2.97 6.89 -8.65
CA GLU A 54 3.96 7.28 -9.64
C GLU A 54 4.80 8.40 -9.07
N LEU A 55 6.07 8.09 -8.82
CA LEU A 55 7.00 9.02 -8.19
C LEU A 55 8.23 9.23 -9.05
N THR A 56 8.98 10.28 -8.72
CA THR A 56 10.28 10.54 -9.34
C THR A 56 11.41 10.54 -8.32
N ALA A 57 11.14 10.16 -7.08
CA ALA A 57 12.16 10.08 -6.03
C ALA A 57 11.66 9.24 -4.88
N GLY A 58 12.58 8.60 -4.18
CA GLY A 58 12.30 7.90 -2.94
C GLY A 58 11.60 6.56 -3.13
N SER A 59 10.98 6.10 -2.08
CA SER A 59 10.25 4.83 -2.07
C SER A 59 8.76 5.10 -2.14
N ALA A 60 8.06 4.33 -2.96
CA ALA A 60 6.63 4.57 -3.15
C ALA A 60 5.85 4.22 -1.88
N ILE A 61 6.13 3.07 -1.29
CA ILE A 61 5.52 2.67 -0.04
C ILE A 61 6.63 2.26 0.91
N THR A 62 6.66 2.90 2.08
CA THR A 62 7.56 2.51 3.15
C THR A 62 6.75 1.82 4.24
N VAL A 63 7.08 0.58 4.51
CA VAL A 63 6.44 -0.21 5.56
C VAL A 63 7.26 -0.03 6.82
N ASP A 64 6.81 0.87 7.68
CA ASP A 64 7.49 1.21 8.92
C ASP A 64 6.61 0.94 10.13
N GLY A 65 5.74 -0.03 10.02
CA GLY A 65 4.89 -0.55 11.07
C GLY A 65 4.50 -1.97 10.73
N ASP A 66 3.78 -2.62 11.62
CA ASP A 66 3.33 -4.00 11.42
C ASP A 66 2.02 -4.03 10.65
N HIS A 67 2.01 -3.43 9.47
CA HIS A 67 0.84 -3.31 8.62
C HIS A 67 1.13 -3.85 7.23
N ASP A 68 0.18 -4.57 6.68
CA ASP A 68 0.37 -5.26 5.42
C ASP A 68 0.27 -4.30 4.23
N THR A 69 0.94 -4.65 3.16
CA THR A 69 0.90 -3.91 1.91
C THR A 69 0.54 -4.84 0.77
N THR A 70 -0.45 -4.45 -0.01
CA THR A 70 -0.88 -5.21 -1.18
C THR A 70 -0.87 -4.30 -2.39
N ASN A 71 -0.27 -4.75 -3.47
CA ASN A 71 -0.33 -4.03 -4.74
C ASN A 71 -1.02 -4.89 -5.78
N ALA A 72 -2.19 -4.46 -6.22
CA ALA A 72 -2.89 -5.07 -7.34
C ALA A 72 -2.91 -4.13 -8.55
N GLY A 73 -2.34 -2.95 -8.42
CA GLY A 73 -2.30 -1.94 -9.46
C GLY A 73 -0.89 -1.73 -9.98
N LYS A 74 -0.43 -0.48 -9.92
CA LYS A 74 0.82 -0.10 -10.54
C LYS A 74 1.62 0.80 -9.61
N ILE A 75 2.87 0.45 -9.39
CA ILE A 75 3.80 1.29 -8.64
C ILE A 75 4.98 1.56 -9.56
N VAL A 76 5.30 2.84 -9.79
CA VAL A 76 6.38 3.24 -10.67
C VAL A 76 7.19 4.35 -10.01
N VAL A 77 8.51 4.17 -9.94
CA VAL A 77 9.41 5.23 -9.52
C VAL A 77 10.42 5.42 -10.65
N THR A 78 10.43 6.61 -11.23
CA THR A 78 11.17 6.90 -12.45
C THR A 78 12.32 7.86 -12.17
N ASN A 79 13.49 7.61 -12.74
CA ASN A 79 14.66 8.49 -12.66
C ASN A 79 15.10 8.74 -11.22
N ALA A 80 15.10 7.72 -10.40
CA ALA A 80 15.41 7.90 -8.98
C ALA A 80 16.48 6.91 -8.53
N ASP A 81 17.63 7.45 -8.16
CA ASP A 81 18.71 6.64 -7.61
C ASP A 81 18.30 6.09 -6.25
N GLY A 82 18.56 4.82 -6.02
CA GLY A 82 18.31 4.21 -4.73
C GLY A 82 16.84 4.11 -4.35
N ALA A 83 15.94 4.28 -5.32
CA ALA A 83 14.51 4.23 -5.06
C ALA A 83 14.03 2.79 -4.92
N SER A 84 12.92 2.63 -4.25
CA SER A 84 12.27 1.34 -4.09
C SER A 84 10.78 1.47 -4.36
N GLY A 85 10.19 0.41 -4.90
CA GLY A 85 8.74 0.37 -4.98
C GLY A 85 8.14 0.23 -3.60
N ILE A 86 8.57 -0.81 -2.87
CA ILE A 86 8.14 -1.05 -1.49
C ILE A 86 9.39 -1.28 -0.66
N GLU A 87 9.51 -0.52 0.41
CA GLU A 87 10.66 -0.62 1.31
C GLU A 87 10.18 -0.96 2.72
N VAL A 88 10.80 -1.95 3.35
CA VAL A 88 10.49 -2.33 4.71
C VAL A 88 11.60 -1.83 5.62
N VAL A 89 11.25 -1.07 6.64
CA VAL A 89 12.21 -0.46 7.55
C VAL A 89 12.08 -1.10 8.92
N GLY A 90 13.20 -1.63 9.41
CA GLY A 90 13.23 -2.29 10.72
C GLY A 90 12.67 -3.70 10.68
N ASP A 91 12.54 -4.27 11.85
CA ASP A 91 11.97 -5.62 12.00
C ASP A 91 10.47 -5.50 12.08
N ARG A 92 9.78 -5.83 11.01
CA ARG A 92 8.34 -5.70 10.92
C ARG A 92 7.67 -7.04 10.66
N GLN A 93 6.51 -7.23 11.26
CA GLN A 93 5.69 -8.39 10.98
C GLN A 93 4.57 -7.96 10.05
N ALA A 94 4.91 -7.84 8.78
CA ALA A 94 4.00 -7.35 7.76
C ALA A 94 4.13 -8.24 6.53
N ASP A 95 2.99 -8.55 5.93
CA ASP A 95 2.97 -9.30 4.69
C ASP A 95 2.94 -8.33 3.53
N ILE A 96 3.71 -8.65 2.50
CA ILE A 96 3.73 -7.86 1.28
C ILE A 96 3.32 -8.77 0.15
N ALA A 97 2.27 -8.39 -0.57
CA ALA A 97 1.77 -9.16 -1.69
C ALA A 97 1.70 -8.28 -2.93
N ASN A 98 2.18 -8.78 -4.03
CA ASN A 98 2.13 -8.06 -5.29
C ASN A 98 1.51 -8.92 -6.37
N SER A 99 0.35 -8.51 -6.86
CA SER A 99 -0.27 -9.12 -8.03
C SER A 99 -0.32 -8.16 -9.22
N GLY A 100 0.11 -6.92 -9.01
CA GLY A 100 0.19 -5.92 -10.07
C GLY A 100 1.60 -5.78 -10.58
N THR A 101 2.02 -4.54 -10.84
CA THR A 101 3.36 -4.25 -11.33
C THR A 101 4.07 -3.28 -10.42
N ILE A 102 5.37 -3.50 -10.26
CA ILE A 102 6.25 -2.59 -9.55
C ILE A 102 7.45 -2.36 -10.45
N THR A 103 7.69 -1.12 -10.80
CA THR A 103 8.80 -0.75 -11.68
C THR A 103 9.60 0.36 -11.02
N THR A 104 10.89 0.17 -10.93
CA THR A 104 11.81 1.24 -10.57
C THR A 104 12.78 1.42 -11.73
N ASP A 105 13.09 2.67 -12.01
CA ASP A 105 13.88 3.03 -13.17
C ASP A 105 14.75 4.22 -12.83
N GLU A 106 15.99 4.19 -13.25
CA GLU A 106 16.86 5.32 -13.06
C GLU A 106 17.53 5.67 -14.37
N THR A 107 17.78 6.96 -14.57
CA THR A 107 18.48 7.43 -15.77
C THR A 107 19.97 7.20 -15.58
N TYR A 108 20.54 6.41 -16.45
CA TYR A 108 21.95 6.09 -16.40
C TYR A 108 22.71 7.09 -17.26
N THR A 109 23.79 7.62 -16.72
CA THR A 109 24.68 8.47 -17.50
C THR A 109 26.09 7.91 -17.41
N ALA A 110 26.95 8.33 -18.33
CA ALA A 110 28.34 7.86 -18.33
C ALA A 110 29.06 8.23 -17.03
N GLU A 111 28.61 9.26 -16.38
CA GLU A 111 29.24 9.71 -15.13
C GLU A 111 28.92 8.82 -13.96
N ASP A 112 27.98 7.94 -14.10
CA ASP A 112 27.57 7.04 -13.04
C ASP A 112 28.45 5.79 -12.97
N ILE A 113 29.43 5.70 -13.82
CA ILE A 113 30.30 4.54 -13.90
C ILE A 113 31.46 4.69 -12.93
#